data_5245e7833adb1f5fd535ad32883fb0d9
#
_entry.id   5245e7833adb1f5fd535ad32883fb0d9
#
_cell.length_a   1.000
_cell.length_b   1.000
_cell.length_c   1.000
_cell.angle_alpha   90.00
_cell.angle_beta   90.00
_cell.angle_gamma   90.00
#
_symmetry.space_group_name_H-M   'P 1'
#
loop_
_entity.id
_entity.type
_entity.pdbx_description
1 polymer ?
#
loop_
_entity_poly.entity_id
_entity_poly.type
_entity_poly.pdbx_seq_one_letter_code
_entity_poly.pdbx_strand_id
1 'polypeptide(L)'
;MGMTVAVIGATGFVGSHLVPHLVQAGHRVIAVSRDGRRTATWTDAVEARAADVATGKGLNEAVSGADAVAHLVAIPREGSGRTFDEINVRGTRHVVDAAERAGIGRFVHLSAMGVVDDPKLAYLHSKWLGEQSVRESSLSWVVLRPSLLFGEGDGFFNIVRTTLRFWSPGVVAIPGKGDARFQPLSADDLAIAVEKSLTEDARAGSVYELGGPDWMTYRQIVDEVMRVTRMRRLKLPMPIPLISAITSVTDRLLPVFPVSHDQISSLGRPNYTDRDAFERAFGVEPRPLDLSYLRPR
;
A
#
# COMPACT_ATOMS: atom_id res chain seq x y z
N MET A 1 -18.14 -19.17 -8.95
CA MET A 1 -19.21 -18.63 -8.08
C MET A 1 -18.65 -17.43 -7.33
N GLY A 2 -19.45 -16.37 -7.13
CA GLY A 2 -19.01 -15.21 -6.35
C GLY A 2 -18.81 -15.59 -4.88
N MET A 3 -17.72 -15.06 -4.27
CA MET A 3 -17.39 -15.19 -2.85
C MET A 3 -17.88 -13.95 -2.08
N THR A 4 -18.00 -14.07 -0.77
CA THR A 4 -18.14 -12.94 0.13
C THR A 4 -16.74 -12.57 0.67
N VAL A 5 -16.22 -11.40 0.32
CA VAL A 5 -14.86 -10.96 0.67
C VAL A 5 -14.93 -9.83 1.70
N ALA A 6 -14.31 -10.02 2.87
CA ALA A 6 -14.12 -8.94 3.83
C ALA A 6 -12.84 -8.15 3.46
N VAL A 7 -13.00 -6.88 3.09
CA VAL A 7 -11.91 -5.97 2.74
C VAL A 7 -11.61 -5.07 3.92
N ILE A 8 -10.54 -5.39 4.69
CA ILE A 8 -10.12 -4.59 5.84
C ILE A 8 -9.28 -3.41 5.35
N GLY A 9 -9.82 -2.20 5.49
CA GLY A 9 -9.25 -0.97 4.90
C GLY A 9 -9.92 -0.57 3.58
N ALA A 10 -11.18 -0.92 3.39
CA ALA A 10 -11.97 -0.69 2.17
C ALA A 10 -12.06 0.78 1.73
N THR A 11 -11.98 1.73 2.67
CA THR A 11 -12.03 3.18 2.40
C THR A 11 -10.66 3.81 2.14
N GLY A 12 -9.57 3.02 2.22
CA GLY A 12 -8.22 3.46 1.90
C GLY A 12 -7.97 3.49 0.39
N PHE A 13 -6.76 3.97 -0.01
CA PHE A 13 -6.37 4.07 -1.42
C PHE A 13 -6.53 2.74 -2.17
N VAL A 14 -5.89 1.67 -1.71
CA VAL A 14 -6.00 0.36 -2.39
C VAL A 14 -7.44 -0.18 -2.32
N GLY A 15 -8.13 0.01 -1.18
CA GLY A 15 -9.52 -0.40 -1.00
C GLY A 15 -10.48 0.27 -1.98
N SER A 16 -10.26 1.54 -2.33
CA SER A 16 -11.09 2.28 -3.29
C SER A 16 -10.99 1.75 -4.73
N HIS A 17 -9.90 1.06 -5.07
CA HIS A 17 -9.73 0.34 -6.35
C HIS A 17 -10.20 -1.12 -6.25
N LEU A 18 -9.92 -1.79 -5.13
CA LEU A 18 -10.25 -3.21 -4.94
C LEU A 18 -11.76 -3.46 -4.82
N VAL A 19 -12.47 -2.65 -4.02
CA VAL A 19 -13.91 -2.87 -3.78
C VAL A 19 -14.72 -2.86 -5.08
N PRO A 20 -14.63 -1.84 -5.95
CA PRO A 20 -15.35 -1.87 -7.23
C PRO A 20 -14.89 -3.01 -8.14
N HIS A 21 -13.61 -3.37 -8.14
CA HIS A 21 -13.09 -4.49 -8.93
C HIS A 21 -13.75 -5.82 -8.50
N LEU A 22 -13.79 -6.11 -7.20
CA LEU A 22 -14.41 -7.33 -6.66
C LEU A 22 -15.90 -7.40 -7.00
N VAL A 23 -16.63 -6.27 -6.90
CA VAL A 23 -18.05 -6.22 -7.28
C VAL A 23 -18.24 -6.50 -8.77
N GLN A 24 -17.39 -5.93 -9.65
CA GLN A 24 -17.42 -6.20 -11.10
C GLN A 24 -17.10 -7.66 -11.43
N ALA A 25 -16.23 -8.30 -10.65
CA ALA A 25 -15.93 -9.73 -10.77
C ALA A 25 -17.05 -10.65 -10.21
N GLY A 26 -18.14 -10.08 -9.69
CA GLY A 26 -19.29 -10.83 -9.20
C GLY A 26 -19.21 -11.28 -7.74
N HIS A 27 -18.30 -10.70 -6.96
CA HIS A 27 -18.17 -10.96 -5.53
C HIS A 27 -19.09 -10.06 -4.70
N ARG A 28 -19.50 -10.54 -3.52
CA ARG A 28 -20.06 -9.69 -2.46
C ARG A 28 -18.93 -9.16 -1.59
N VAL A 29 -19.03 -7.92 -1.17
CA VAL A 29 -17.96 -7.27 -0.39
C VAL A 29 -18.49 -6.82 0.97
N ILE A 30 -17.81 -7.25 2.03
CA ILE A 30 -17.92 -6.64 3.36
C ILE A 30 -16.81 -5.60 3.46
N ALA A 31 -17.19 -4.34 3.30
CA ALA A 31 -16.25 -3.22 3.32
C ALA A 31 -16.01 -2.77 4.77
N VAL A 32 -14.83 -3.06 5.30
CA VAL A 32 -14.50 -2.78 6.71
C VAL A 32 -13.67 -1.52 6.82
N SER A 33 -14.18 -0.58 7.61
CA SER A 33 -13.50 0.67 7.99
C SER A 33 -13.74 0.98 9.47
N ARG A 34 -13.03 1.97 10.01
CA ARG A 34 -13.14 2.32 11.43
C ARG A 34 -14.53 2.83 11.84
N ASP A 35 -15.18 3.54 10.98
CA ASP A 35 -16.47 4.17 11.22
C ASP A 35 -17.66 3.43 10.57
N GLY A 36 -17.38 2.40 9.76
CA GLY A 36 -18.40 1.61 9.06
C GLY A 36 -19.24 2.42 8.06
N ARG A 37 -18.73 3.56 7.59
CA ARG A 37 -19.50 4.41 6.66
C ARG A 37 -19.48 3.85 5.25
N ARG A 38 -20.65 3.88 4.60
CA ARG A 38 -20.77 3.62 3.16
C ARG A 38 -20.26 4.82 2.37
N THR A 39 -19.61 4.56 1.26
CA THR A 39 -19.33 5.60 0.25
C THR A 39 -20.49 5.66 -0.75
N ALA A 40 -20.71 6.84 -1.37
CA ALA A 40 -21.79 7.03 -2.35
C ALA A 40 -21.63 6.17 -3.63
N THR A 41 -20.43 5.64 -3.86
CA THR A 41 -20.11 4.83 -5.04
C THR A 41 -20.38 3.33 -4.85
N TRP A 42 -20.71 2.88 -3.62
CA TRP A 42 -20.93 1.47 -3.34
C TRP A 42 -22.36 1.04 -3.69
N THR A 43 -22.45 -0.10 -4.38
CA THR A 43 -23.71 -0.75 -4.75
C THR A 43 -24.27 -1.60 -3.60
N ASP A 44 -25.42 -2.25 -3.80
CA ASP A 44 -26.02 -3.17 -2.82
C ASP A 44 -25.18 -4.46 -2.62
N ALA A 45 -24.23 -4.73 -3.51
CA ALA A 45 -23.28 -5.83 -3.34
C ALA A 45 -22.22 -5.55 -2.25
N VAL A 46 -22.19 -4.32 -1.68
CA VAL A 46 -21.23 -3.90 -0.65
C VAL A 46 -21.97 -3.62 0.66
N GLU A 47 -21.65 -4.40 1.67
CA GLU A 47 -22.06 -4.19 3.05
C GLU A 47 -20.96 -3.44 3.81
N ALA A 48 -21.28 -2.37 4.53
CA ALA A 48 -20.31 -1.64 5.34
C ALA A 48 -20.33 -2.12 6.80
N ARG A 49 -19.17 -2.42 7.37
CA ARG A 49 -19.02 -2.78 8.79
C ARG A 49 -17.93 -1.97 9.46
N ALA A 50 -18.11 -1.71 10.76
CA ALA A 50 -17.13 -0.97 11.57
C ALA A 50 -16.19 -1.92 12.29
N ALA A 51 -14.87 -1.68 12.19
CA ALA A 51 -13.87 -2.34 13.03
C ALA A 51 -12.58 -1.50 13.12
N ASP A 52 -11.90 -1.59 14.25
CA ASP A 52 -10.61 -0.93 14.47
C ASP A 52 -9.51 -1.98 14.67
N VAL A 53 -8.58 -2.05 13.72
CA VAL A 53 -7.45 -3.00 13.77
C VAL A 53 -6.53 -2.73 14.96
N ALA A 54 -6.35 -1.46 15.38
CA ALA A 54 -5.47 -1.10 16.49
C ALA A 54 -5.92 -1.75 17.82
N THR A 55 -7.21 -1.82 18.06
CA THR A 55 -7.81 -2.35 19.29
C THR A 55 -8.41 -3.74 19.13
N GLY A 56 -8.59 -4.21 17.90
CA GLY A 56 -9.31 -5.45 17.59
C GLY A 56 -10.83 -5.34 17.70
N LYS A 57 -11.35 -4.18 18.12
CA LYS A 57 -12.80 -3.98 18.35
C LYS A 57 -13.59 -4.13 17.04
N GLY A 58 -14.61 -4.97 17.05
CA GLY A 58 -15.54 -5.19 15.95
C GLY A 58 -15.00 -6.10 14.84
N LEU A 59 -13.76 -6.64 14.95
CA LEU A 59 -13.18 -7.45 13.88
C LEU A 59 -13.88 -8.81 13.72
N ASN A 60 -14.28 -9.48 14.80
CA ASN A 60 -14.98 -10.75 14.71
C ASN A 60 -16.30 -10.60 13.94
N GLU A 61 -17.07 -9.57 14.27
CA GLU A 61 -18.31 -9.24 13.58
C GLU A 61 -18.05 -8.81 12.14
N ALA A 62 -16.97 -8.05 11.92
CA ALA A 62 -16.62 -7.52 10.62
C ALA A 62 -16.24 -8.62 9.61
N VAL A 63 -15.62 -9.72 10.04
CA VAL A 63 -15.25 -10.85 9.16
C VAL A 63 -16.28 -11.98 9.17
N SER A 64 -17.31 -11.92 10.03
CA SER A 64 -18.33 -12.96 10.13
C SER A 64 -19.11 -13.13 8.82
N GLY A 65 -19.22 -14.38 8.33
CA GLY A 65 -19.91 -14.71 7.09
C GLY A 65 -19.12 -14.38 5.82
N ALA A 66 -17.84 -14.01 5.93
CA ALA A 66 -16.95 -13.90 4.79
C ALA A 66 -16.32 -15.26 4.46
N ASP A 67 -16.12 -15.55 3.18
CA ASP A 67 -15.38 -16.70 2.68
C ASP A 67 -13.86 -16.40 2.69
N ALA A 68 -13.51 -15.13 2.50
CA ALA A 68 -12.13 -14.69 2.38
C ALA A 68 -11.91 -13.28 2.97
N VAL A 69 -10.66 -12.97 3.33
CA VAL A 69 -10.23 -11.66 3.85
C VAL A 69 -9.13 -11.07 2.98
N ALA A 70 -9.27 -9.80 2.59
CA ALA A 70 -8.20 -8.97 2.05
C ALA A 70 -7.79 -7.93 3.09
N HIS A 71 -6.60 -8.08 3.69
CA HIS A 71 -6.08 -7.18 4.70
C HIS A 71 -5.14 -6.13 4.09
N LEU A 72 -5.64 -4.88 3.98
CA LEU A 72 -4.95 -3.77 3.29
C LEU A 72 -4.44 -2.69 4.25
N VAL A 73 -4.79 -2.77 5.54
CA VAL A 73 -4.49 -1.71 6.50
C VAL A 73 -3.01 -1.69 6.86
N ALA A 74 -2.37 -0.56 6.63
CA ALA A 74 -1.07 -0.19 7.16
C ALA A 74 -0.94 1.33 7.20
N ILE A 75 -0.05 1.84 8.04
CA ILE A 75 0.39 3.23 8.00
C ILE A 75 1.83 3.29 7.48
N PRO A 76 2.15 4.20 6.53
CA PRO A 76 3.50 4.38 6.01
C PRO A 76 4.33 5.35 6.87
N ARG A 77 3.71 5.99 7.87
CA ARG A 77 4.30 6.97 8.77
C ARG A 77 3.54 6.97 10.10
N GLU A 78 4.27 7.09 11.20
CA GLU A 78 3.69 7.32 12.52
C GLU A 78 3.16 8.74 12.67
N GLY A 79 2.16 8.93 13.47
CA GLY A 79 1.57 10.24 13.74
C GLY A 79 0.11 10.16 14.19
N SER A 80 -0.42 11.28 14.69
CA SER A 80 -1.79 11.38 15.18
C SER A 80 -2.14 10.32 16.24
N GLY A 81 -1.16 9.98 17.11
CA GLY A 81 -1.32 8.98 18.16
C GLY A 81 -1.32 7.53 17.66
N ARG A 82 -0.81 7.26 16.46
CA ARG A 82 -0.71 5.92 15.87
C ARG A 82 0.74 5.55 15.62
N THR A 83 1.11 4.34 16.03
CA THR A 83 2.44 3.78 15.83
C THR A 83 2.43 2.62 14.83
N PHE A 84 3.59 2.32 14.28
CA PHE A 84 3.78 1.13 13.44
C PHE A 84 3.42 -0.15 14.19
N ASP A 85 3.81 -0.24 15.47
CA ASP A 85 3.49 -1.40 16.31
C ASP A 85 1.98 -1.61 16.45
N GLU A 86 1.22 -0.54 16.74
CA GLU A 86 -0.23 -0.64 16.94
C GLU A 86 -0.97 -1.05 15.67
N ILE A 87 -0.58 -0.50 14.51
CA ILE A 87 -1.33 -0.68 13.26
C ILE A 87 -0.75 -1.79 12.41
N ASN A 88 0.57 -1.75 12.11
CA ASN A 88 1.16 -2.68 11.17
C ASN A 88 1.46 -4.05 11.79
N VAL A 89 1.80 -4.09 13.09
CA VAL A 89 2.16 -5.34 13.79
C VAL A 89 0.93 -5.91 14.52
N ARG A 90 0.53 -5.30 15.64
CA ARG A 90 -0.60 -5.81 16.46
C ARG A 90 -1.92 -5.78 15.69
N GLY A 91 -2.13 -4.72 14.87
CA GLY A 91 -3.31 -4.62 14.02
C GLY A 91 -3.43 -5.78 13.03
N THR A 92 -2.33 -6.19 12.40
CA THR A 92 -2.31 -7.36 11.52
C THR A 92 -2.62 -8.64 12.32
N ARG A 93 -2.02 -8.81 13.50
CA ARG A 93 -2.29 -9.96 14.39
C ARG A 93 -3.77 -10.04 14.77
N HIS A 94 -4.40 -8.92 15.16
CA HIS A 94 -5.83 -8.89 15.50
C HIS A 94 -6.72 -9.34 14.33
N VAL A 95 -6.36 -8.95 13.08
CA VAL A 95 -7.11 -9.38 11.90
C VAL A 95 -6.90 -10.87 11.63
N VAL A 96 -5.68 -11.38 11.77
CA VAL A 96 -5.36 -12.82 11.65
C VAL A 96 -6.17 -13.62 12.67
N ASP A 97 -6.11 -13.24 13.96
CA ASP A 97 -6.83 -13.93 15.04
C ASP A 97 -8.36 -13.93 14.79
N ALA A 98 -8.92 -12.86 14.26
CA ALA A 98 -10.34 -12.79 13.92
C ALA A 98 -10.69 -13.70 12.73
N ALA A 99 -9.83 -13.74 11.72
CA ALA A 99 -10.00 -14.61 10.55
C ALA A 99 -9.90 -16.09 10.92
N GLU A 100 -8.95 -16.48 11.76
CA GLU A 100 -8.82 -17.86 12.26
C GLU A 100 -10.06 -18.28 13.06
N ARG A 101 -10.52 -17.44 14.01
CA ARG A 101 -11.75 -17.72 14.78
C ARG A 101 -13.00 -17.85 13.92
N ALA A 102 -13.07 -17.09 12.81
CA ALA A 102 -14.17 -17.15 11.87
C ALA A 102 -14.08 -18.31 10.88
N GLY A 103 -12.98 -19.07 10.87
CA GLY A 103 -12.75 -20.17 9.93
C GLY A 103 -12.59 -19.70 8.48
N ILE A 104 -11.99 -18.54 8.27
CA ILE A 104 -11.79 -17.95 6.92
C ILE A 104 -10.97 -18.89 6.04
N GLY A 105 -11.51 -19.21 4.85
CA GLY A 105 -10.87 -20.11 3.90
C GLY A 105 -9.67 -19.54 3.16
N ARG A 106 -9.60 -18.19 2.98
CA ARG A 106 -8.51 -17.52 2.25
C ARG A 106 -8.18 -16.16 2.86
N PHE A 107 -6.88 -15.87 3.02
CA PHE A 107 -6.39 -14.62 3.58
C PHE A 107 -5.33 -13.98 2.66
N VAL A 108 -5.59 -12.80 2.14
CA VAL A 108 -4.62 -12.03 1.35
C VAL A 108 -4.11 -10.85 2.16
N HIS A 109 -2.79 -10.79 2.37
CA HIS A 109 -2.13 -9.69 3.09
C HIS A 109 -1.35 -8.79 2.16
N LEU A 110 -1.61 -7.49 2.25
CA LEU A 110 -0.84 -6.48 1.54
C LEU A 110 0.37 -6.04 2.37
N SER A 111 1.55 -6.58 2.03
CA SER A 111 2.84 -6.20 2.59
C SER A 111 3.47 -5.06 1.77
N ALA A 112 4.78 -5.00 1.65
CA ALA A 112 5.51 -4.04 0.83
C ALA A 112 6.80 -4.67 0.29
N MET A 113 7.25 -4.24 -0.88
CA MET A 113 8.55 -4.63 -1.41
C MET A 113 9.68 -4.06 -0.52
N GLY A 114 10.74 -4.85 -0.34
CA GLY A 114 11.89 -4.47 0.49
C GLY A 114 11.70 -4.68 1.99
N VAL A 115 10.59 -5.29 2.46
CA VAL A 115 10.42 -5.66 3.89
C VAL A 115 11.59 -6.49 4.40
N VAL A 116 12.01 -6.22 5.63
CA VAL A 116 13.23 -6.79 6.20
C VAL A 116 13.16 -6.82 7.73
N ASP A 117 13.81 -7.81 8.33
CA ASP A 117 14.03 -7.89 9.77
C ASP A 117 15.22 -7.00 10.19
N ASP A 118 14.99 -5.69 10.17
CA ASP A 118 15.96 -4.68 10.60
C ASP A 118 15.23 -3.55 11.35
N PRO A 119 15.35 -3.48 12.70
CA PRO A 119 14.71 -2.43 13.50
C PRO A 119 15.11 -1.00 13.15
N LYS A 120 16.23 -0.81 12.44
CA LYS A 120 16.68 0.52 11.98
C LYS A 120 15.79 1.06 10.85
N LEU A 121 15.05 0.20 10.18
CA LEU A 121 14.09 0.53 9.11
C LEU A 121 12.67 0.33 9.63
N ALA A 122 12.25 1.17 10.58
CA ALA A 122 11.07 0.97 11.40
C ALA A 122 9.80 0.61 10.62
N TYR A 123 9.50 1.32 9.52
CA TYR A 123 8.38 1.00 8.65
C TYR A 123 8.50 -0.41 8.02
N LEU A 124 9.62 -0.70 7.33
CA LEU A 124 9.81 -1.99 6.64
C LEU A 124 9.86 -3.15 7.62
N HIS A 125 10.48 -2.95 8.80
CA HIS A 125 10.50 -3.92 9.88
C HIS A 125 9.09 -4.19 10.44
N SER A 126 8.28 -3.15 10.64
CA SER A 126 6.90 -3.33 11.11
C SER A 126 6.04 -4.11 10.13
N LYS A 127 6.24 -3.89 8.82
CA LYS A 127 5.57 -4.67 7.77
C LYS A 127 6.04 -6.12 7.76
N TRP A 128 7.35 -6.34 7.97
CA TRP A 128 7.91 -7.68 8.10
C TRP A 128 7.30 -8.43 9.30
N LEU A 129 7.23 -7.80 10.48
CA LEU A 129 6.61 -8.41 11.67
C LEU A 129 5.13 -8.74 11.46
N GLY A 130 4.36 -7.85 10.82
CA GLY A 130 2.97 -8.12 10.46
C GLY A 130 2.86 -9.31 9.50
N GLU A 131 3.74 -9.37 8.49
CA GLU A 131 3.80 -10.50 7.55
C GLU A 131 4.13 -11.82 8.25
N GLN A 132 5.03 -11.85 9.25
CA GLN A 132 5.33 -13.06 10.03
C GLN A 132 4.06 -13.57 10.73
N SER A 133 3.26 -12.69 11.35
CA SER A 133 2.00 -13.09 11.98
C SER A 133 1.04 -13.79 11.01
N VAL A 134 1.02 -13.36 9.74
CA VAL A 134 0.22 -14.02 8.69
C VAL A 134 0.81 -15.37 8.29
N ARG A 135 2.12 -15.44 8.09
CA ARG A 135 2.80 -16.67 7.63
C ARG A 135 2.83 -17.78 8.68
N GLU A 136 2.79 -17.43 9.95
CA GLU A 136 2.75 -18.35 11.09
C GLU A 136 1.32 -18.80 11.43
N SER A 137 0.28 -18.20 10.81
CA SER A 137 -1.11 -18.55 11.03
C SER A 137 -1.51 -19.87 10.36
N SER A 138 -2.63 -20.43 10.79
CA SER A 138 -3.26 -21.61 10.19
C SER A 138 -4.05 -21.31 8.91
N LEU A 139 -4.13 -20.03 8.50
CA LEU A 139 -4.91 -19.59 7.36
C LEU A 139 -4.28 -20.03 6.03
N SER A 140 -5.10 -20.23 5.01
CA SER A 140 -4.64 -20.36 3.62
C SER A 140 -4.28 -18.97 3.10
N TRP A 141 -3.05 -18.49 3.39
CA TRP A 141 -2.64 -17.12 3.15
C TRP A 141 -1.90 -16.93 1.83
N VAL A 142 -1.97 -15.69 1.32
CA VAL A 142 -1.11 -15.15 0.25
C VAL A 142 -0.60 -13.77 0.70
N VAL A 143 0.69 -13.51 0.50
CA VAL A 143 1.30 -12.21 0.79
C VAL A 143 1.69 -11.53 -0.52
N LEU A 144 1.23 -10.30 -0.72
CA LEU A 144 1.57 -9.46 -1.85
C LEU A 144 2.49 -8.32 -1.39
N ARG A 145 3.67 -8.20 -2.00
CA ARG A 145 4.68 -7.17 -1.75
C ARG A 145 4.80 -6.24 -2.96
N PRO A 146 3.89 -5.27 -3.13
CA PRO A 146 3.98 -4.34 -4.24
C PRO A 146 5.13 -3.34 -4.06
N SER A 147 5.65 -2.85 -5.18
CA SER A 147 6.44 -1.64 -5.28
C SER A 147 5.55 -0.41 -5.06
N LEU A 148 5.98 0.78 -5.47
CA LEU A 148 5.18 1.99 -5.40
C LEU A 148 3.87 1.81 -6.16
N LEU A 149 2.76 2.14 -5.53
CA LEU A 149 1.44 2.08 -6.16
C LEU A 149 1.05 3.46 -6.71
N PHE A 150 0.47 3.46 -7.91
CA PHE A 150 -0.12 4.65 -8.51
C PHE A 150 -1.60 4.45 -8.85
N GLY A 151 -2.34 5.56 -8.90
CA GLY A 151 -3.77 5.59 -9.19
C GLY A 151 -4.44 6.76 -8.48
N GLU A 152 -5.72 7.00 -8.76
CA GLU A 152 -6.45 8.10 -8.13
C GLU A 152 -6.52 7.89 -6.60
N GLY A 153 -6.06 8.89 -5.85
CA GLY A 153 -6.02 8.82 -4.38
C GLY A 153 -4.72 8.27 -3.80
N ASP A 154 -3.67 7.99 -4.63
CA ASP A 154 -2.38 7.53 -4.11
C ASP A 154 -1.74 8.51 -3.13
N GLY A 155 -0.89 7.98 -2.24
CA GLY A 155 -0.14 8.79 -1.28
C GLY A 155 1.17 9.34 -1.84
N PHE A 156 1.96 8.51 -2.55
CA PHE A 156 3.34 8.82 -2.89
C PHE A 156 3.46 9.90 -3.97
N PHE A 157 2.82 9.73 -5.13
CA PHE A 157 2.93 10.69 -6.23
C PHE A 157 2.23 12.01 -5.89
N ASN A 158 1.15 11.96 -5.10
CA ASN A 158 0.50 13.15 -4.56
C ASN A 158 1.40 13.90 -3.56
N ILE A 159 2.20 13.19 -2.74
CA ILE A 159 3.22 13.81 -1.88
C ILE A 159 4.29 14.51 -2.73
N VAL A 160 4.81 13.86 -3.76
CA VAL A 160 5.79 14.47 -4.68
C VAL A 160 5.20 15.72 -5.33
N ARG A 161 3.96 15.65 -5.86
CA ARG A 161 3.25 16.81 -6.42
C ARG A 161 3.12 17.96 -5.42
N THR A 162 2.71 17.66 -4.19
CA THR A 162 2.51 18.64 -3.12
C THR A 162 3.82 19.28 -2.72
N THR A 163 4.89 18.49 -2.62
CA THR A 163 6.25 18.97 -2.36
C THR A 163 6.70 19.94 -3.45
N LEU A 164 6.55 19.56 -4.72
CA LEU A 164 6.90 20.42 -5.86
C LEU A 164 6.10 21.72 -5.90
N ARG A 165 4.84 21.69 -5.48
CA ARG A 165 3.95 22.86 -5.53
C ARG A 165 4.19 23.84 -4.39
N PHE A 166 4.33 23.37 -3.16
CA PHE A 166 4.28 24.22 -1.96
C PHE A 166 5.62 24.33 -1.24
N TRP A 167 6.49 23.32 -1.32
CA TRP A 167 7.72 23.24 -0.55
C TRP A 167 8.99 23.40 -1.39
N SER A 168 8.85 23.50 -2.70
CA SER A 168 9.98 23.58 -3.64
C SER A 168 9.82 24.71 -4.65
N PRO A 169 9.73 25.98 -4.23
CA PRO A 169 9.62 27.10 -5.16
C PRO A 169 10.94 27.25 -5.96
N GLY A 170 10.92 26.81 -7.23
CA GLY A 170 12.08 26.89 -8.12
C GLY A 170 13.07 25.72 -8.05
N VAL A 171 13.27 25.10 -6.88
CA VAL A 171 14.29 24.05 -6.67
C VAL A 171 13.67 22.86 -5.95
N VAL A 172 14.01 21.63 -6.35
CA VAL A 172 13.63 20.39 -5.64
C VAL A 172 14.88 19.62 -5.22
N ALA A 173 14.92 19.23 -3.95
CA ALA A 173 15.98 18.37 -3.42
C ALA A 173 15.78 16.93 -3.92
N ILE A 174 16.83 16.36 -4.48
CA ILE A 174 16.85 14.96 -4.92
C ILE A 174 17.76 14.18 -3.97
N PRO A 175 17.26 13.16 -3.24
CA PRO A 175 18.07 12.33 -2.36
C PRO A 175 19.22 11.65 -3.09
N GLY A 176 20.45 11.88 -2.64
CA GLY A 176 21.66 11.37 -3.29
C GLY A 176 21.77 11.85 -4.73
N LYS A 177 21.99 10.92 -5.65
CA LYS A 177 21.97 11.16 -7.11
C LYS A 177 20.57 10.97 -7.70
N GLY A 178 19.61 10.49 -6.91
CA GLY A 178 18.25 10.15 -7.36
C GLY A 178 18.18 8.85 -8.16
N ASP A 179 19.13 7.95 -7.95
CA ASP A 179 19.32 6.69 -8.66
C ASP A 179 18.62 5.49 -7.99
N ALA A 180 18.02 5.70 -6.81
CA ALA A 180 17.14 4.70 -6.19
C ALA A 180 16.05 4.27 -7.18
N ARG A 181 15.93 2.94 -7.39
CA ARG A 181 15.02 2.36 -8.38
C ARG A 181 13.72 1.90 -7.77
N PHE A 182 12.67 2.12 -8.50
CA PHE A 182 11.29 1.71 -8.19
C PHE A 182 10.66 1.08 -9.43
N GLN A 183 9.59 0.33 -9.22
CA GLN A 183 8.82 -0.32 -10.29
C GLN A 183 7.32 -0.05 -10.08
N PRO A 184 6.86 1.18 -10.38
CA PRO A 184 5.49 1.60 -10.09
C PRO A 184 4.45 0.63 -10.67
N LEU A 185 3.50 0.19 -9.82
CA LEU A 185 2.41 -0.72 -10.17
C LEU A 185 1.08 0.00 -10.04
N SER A 186 0.17 -0.21 -11.01
CA SER A 186 -1.19 0.30 -10.94
C SER A 186 -1.96 -0.30 -9.76
N ALA A 187 -2.72 0.53 -9.03
CA ALA A 187 -3.63 0.05 -7.98
C ALA A 187 -4.74 -0.86 -8.54
N ASP A 188 -5.14 -0.65 -9.81
CA ASP A 188 -6.09 -1.52 -10.49
C ASP A 188 -5.48 -2.89 -10.81
N ASP A 189 -4.19 -2.95 -11.22
CA ASP A 189 -3.51 -4.23 -11.45
C ASP A 189 -3.29 -4.97 -10.13
N LEU A 190 -2.97 -4.24 -9.04
CA LEU A 190 -2.94 -4.83 -7.71
C LEU A 190 -4.31 -5.41 -7.32
N ALA A 191 -5.42 -4.75 -7.67
CA ALA A 191 -6.77 -5.28 -7.41
C ALA A 191 -7.01 -6.62 -8.13
N ILE A 192 -6.53 -6.77 -9.37
CA ILE A 192 -6.54 -8.05 -10.10
C ILE A 192 -5.70 -9.09 -9.37
N ALA A 193 -4.50 -8.74 -8.91
CA ALA A 193 -3.63 -9.66 -8.18
C ALA A 193 -4.26 -10.12 -6.85
N VAL A 194 -4.93 -9.22 -6.13
CA VAL A 194 -5.67 -9.56 -4.90
C VAL A 194 -6.82 -10.51 -5.22
N GLU A 195 -7.66 -10.21 -6.21
CA GLU A 195 -8.81 -11.05 -6.60
C GLU A 195 -8.35 -12.46 -6.99
N LYS A 196 -7.35 -12.60 -7.85
CA LYS A 196 -6.78 -13.90 -8.22
C LYS A 196 -6.16 -14.64 -7.03
N SER A 197 -5.56 -13.92 -6.06
CA SER A 197 -5.04 -14.50 -4.84
C SER A 197 -6.13 -14.98 -3.89
N LEU A 198 -7.32 -14.38 -3.93
CA LEU A 198 -8.50 -14.83 -3.17
C LEU A 198 -9.15 -16.08 -3.78
N THR A 199 -9.13 -16.23 -5.10
CA THR A 199 -9.92 -17.23 -5.83
C THR A 199 -9.14 -18.46 -6.29
N GLU A 200 -7.80 -18.37 -6.44
CA GLU A 200 -6.97 -19.46 -6.96
C GLU A 200 -6.20 -20.18 -5.84
N ASP A 201 -6.59 -21.43 -5.54
CA ASP A 201 -6.01 -22.25 -4.45
C ASP A 201 -4.50 -22.51 -4.62
N ALA A 202 -4.03 -22.64 -5.86
CA ALA A 202 -2.62 -22.87 -6.16
C ALA A 202 -1.67 -21.78 -5.63
N ARG A 203 -2.19 -20.62 -5.20
CA ARG A 203 -1.40 -19.50 -4.66
C ARG A 203 -1.19 -19.56 -3.15
N ALA A 204 -1.86 -20.45 -2.45
CA ALA A 204 -1.75 -20.57 -0.99
C ALA A 204 -0.30 -20.75 -0.53
N GLY A 205 0.08 -20.10 0.58
CA GLY A 205 1.43 -20.15 1.14
C GLY A 205 2.48 -19.40 0.32
N SER A 206 2.08 -18.57 -0.64
CA SER A 206 2.99 -17.86 -1.55
C SER A 206 3.18 -16.39 -1.19
N VAL A 207 4.39 -15.90 -1.47
CA VAL A 207 4.76 -14.48 -1.37
C VAL A 207 5.10 -14.00 -2.78
N TYR A 208 4.47 -12.91 -3.23
CA TYR A 208 4.71 -12.32 -4.54
C TYR A 208 5.25 -10.89 -4.41
N GLU A 209 6.43 -10.64 -4.97
CA GLU A 209 6.94 -9.28 -5.19
C GLU A 209 6.40 -8.76 -6.52
N LEU A 210 5.71 -7.59 -6.47
CA LEU A 210 4.91 -7.09 -7.58
C LEU A 210 5.39 -5.71 -8.02
N GLY A 211 5.76 -5.60 -9.28
CA GLY A 211 6.09 -4.34 -9.94
C GLY A 211 5.32 -4.16 -11.23
N GLY A 212 5.30 -2.94 -11.73
CA GLY A 212 4.80 -2.61 -13.07
C GLY A 212 5.79 -3.04 -14.16
N PRO A 213 5.54 -2.68 -15.43
CA PRO A 213 6.36 -3.13 -16.56
C PRO A 213 7.77 -2.51 -16.59
N ASP A 214 7.95 -1.32 -15.99
CA ASP A 214 9.16 -0.54 -16.11
C ASP A 214 9.77 -0.12 -14.78
N TRP A 215 11.11 -0.16 -14.72
CA TRP A 215 11.87 0.42 -13.63
C TRP A 215 12.09 1.91 -13.86
N MET A 216 11.93 2.69 -12.81
CA MET A 216 12.20 4.12 -12.83
C MET A 216 13.09 4.52 -11.65
N THR A 217 14.02 5.43 -11.90
CA THR A 217 14.76 6.08 -10.82
C THR A 217 13.90 7.15 -10.13
N TYR A 218 14.20 7.48 -8.89
CA TYR A 218 13.52 8.58 -8.19
C TYR A 218 13.54 9.89 -8.98
N ARG A 219 14.67 10.18 -9.65
CA ARG A 219 14.82 11.34 -10.53
C ARG A 219 13.83 11.31 -11.71
N GLN A 220 13.66 10.15 -12.35
CA GLN A 220 12.69 9.97 -13.45
C GLN A 220 11.25 10.11 -12.96
N ILE A 221 10.94 9.60 -11.77
CA ILE A 221 9.62 9.78 -11.13
C ILE A 221 9.33 11.27 -10.92
N VAL A 222 10.29 12.03 -10.37
CA VAL A 222 10.13 13.48 -10.18
C VAL A 222 9.96 14.19 -11.52
N ASP A 223 10.71 13.79 -12.57
CA ASP A 223 10.56 14.35 -13.92
C ASP A 223 9.16 14.08 -14.49
N GLU A 224 8.65 12.88 -14.31
CA GLU A 224 7.33 12.51 -14.79
C GLU A 224 6.22 13.29 -14.07
N VAL A 225 6.30 13.44 -12.74
CA VAL A 225 5.38 14.29 -11.99
C VAL A 225 5.45 15.74 -12.45
N MET A 226 6.66 16.29 -12.66
CA MET A 226 6.82 17.66 -13.18
C MET A 226 6.22 17.81 -14.59
N ARG A 227 6.41 16.82 -15.46
CA ARG A 227 5.86 16.79 -16.83
C ARG A 227 4.34 16.85 -16.82
N VAL A 228 3.71 15.96 -16.05
CA VAL A 228 2.24 15.84 -15.98
C VAL A 228 1.61 17.06 -15.34
N THR A 229 2.24 17.59 -14.29
CA THR A 229 1.73 18.76 -13.54
C THR A 229 2.14 20.11 -14.18
N ARG A 230 2.89 20.09 -15.28
CA ARG A 230 3.44 21.27 -15.99
C ARG A 230 4.30 22.18 -15.07
N MET A 231 4.93 21.60 -14.05
CA MET A 231 5.85 22.31 -13.19
C MET A 231 7.29 22.23 -13.72
N ARG A 232 8.08 23.27 -13.47
CA ARG A 232 9.52 23.30 -13.78
C ARG A 232 10.29 23.61 -12.50
N ARG A 233 11.21 22.73 -12.10
CA ARG A 233 12.05 22.89 -10.91
C ARG A 233 13.48 22.49 -11.24
N LEU A 234 14.45 23.23 -10.72
CA LEU A 234 15.84 22.82 -10.76
C LEU A 234 16.06 21.68 -9.75
N LYS A 235 16.58 20.55 -10.22
CA LYS A 235 16.86 19.38 -9.38
C LYS A 235 18.25 19.51 -8.75
N LEU A 236 18.33 19.63 -7.43
CA LEU A 236 19.57 19.69 -6.67
C LEU A 236 19.82 18.34 -5.97
N PRO A 237 20.88 17.60 -6.35
CA PRO A 237 21.31 16.45 -5.57
C PRO A 237 21.67 16.88 -4.15
N MET A 238 21.12 16.17 -3.15
CA MET A 238 21.38 16.46 -1.75
C MET A 238 21.82 15.17 -1.04
N PRO A 239 22.94 15.20 -0.28
CA PRO A 239 23.39 14.02 0.45
C PRO A 239 22.30 13.43 1.35
N ILE A 240 22.12 12.10 1.28
CA ILE A 240 21.09 11.39 2.07
C ILE A 240 21.20 11.70 3.57
N PRO A 241 22.40 11.72 4.21
CA PRO A 241 22.50 12.07 5.63
C PRO A 241 21.96 13.46 5.97
N LEU A 242 22.13 14.44 5.06
CA LEU A 242 21.63 15.80 5.27
C LEU A 242 20.10 15.83 5.19
N ILE A 243 19.49 15.17 4.18
CA ILE A 243 18.02 15.05 4.09
C ILE A 243 17.48 14.32 5.31
N SER A 244 18.12 13.23 5.71
CA SER A 244 17.73 12.43 6.87
C SER A 244 17.74 13.27 8.16
N ALA A 245 18.77 14.10 8.38
CA ALA A 245 18.82 15.02 9.50
C ALA A 245 17.69 16.08 9.45
N ILE A 246 17.41 16.63 8.28
CA ILE A 246 16.32 17.58 8.09
C ILE A 246 14.97 16.90 8.36
N THR A 247 14.71 15.72 7.79
CA THR A 247 13.44 15.03 7.98
C THR A 247 13.22 14.56 9.40
N SER A 248 14.26 14.14 10.13
CA SER A 248 14.14 13.79 11.55
C SER A 248 13.74 14.96 12.44
N VAL A 249 14.16 16.17 12.11
CA VAL A 249 13.75 17.40 12.79
C VAL A 249 12.33 17.81 12.37
N THR A 250 12.04 17.79 11.07
CA THR A 250 10.72 18.17 10.56
C THR A 250 9.62 17.20 10.97
N ASP A 251 9.90 15.91 11.12
CA ASP A 251 8.94 14.93 11.62
C ASP A 251 8.47 15.25 13.05
N ARG A 252 9.34 15.87 13.87
CA ARG A 252 9.01 16.29 15.22
C ARG A 252 8.31 17.65 15.29
N LEU A 253 8.73 18.61 14.46
CA LEU A 253 8.30 19.99 14.55
C LEU A 253 7.19 20.36 13.55
N LEU A 254 7.15 19.68 12.42
CA LEU A 254 6.25 19.95 11.29
C LEU A 254 5.67 18.63 10.77
N PRO A 255 4.74 17.98 11.50
CA PRO A 255 4.17 16.68 11.09
C PRO A 255 3.45 16.72 9.74
N VAL A 256 3.28 17.92 9.16
CA VAL A 256 2.71 18.15 7.82
C VAL A 256 3.78 18.09 6.72
N PHE A 257 5.08 17.95 7.07
CA PHE A 257 6.14 17.86 6.05
C PHE A 257 5.96 16.56 5.23
N PRO A 258 5.95 16.65 3.90
CA PRO A 258 5.46 15.57 3.05
C PRO A 258 6.36 14.32 3.01
N VAL A 259 7.64 14.44 3.34
CA VAL A 259 8.61 13.33 3.29
C VAL A 259 9.06 12.99 4.71
N SER A 260 8.98 11.72 5.10
CA SER A 260 9.43 11.25 6.42
C SER A 260 10.86 10.69 6.41
N HIS A 261 11.47 10.63 7.59
CA HIS A 261 12.77 10.01 7.80
C HIS A 261 12.77 8.53 7.37
N ASP A 262 11.73 7.77 7.69
CA ASP A 262 11.59 6.34 7.33
C ASP A 262 11.54 6.15 5.81
N GLN A 263 10.87 7.04 5.07
CA GLN A 263 10.84 7.01 3.61
C GLN A 263 12.24 7.23 3.00
N ILE A 264 13.01 8.17 3.55
CA ILE A 264 14.39 8.43 3.08
C ILE A 264 15.30 7.24 3.42
N SER A 265 15.20 6.68 4.62
CA SER A 265 15.99 5.53 5.06
C SER A 265 15.72 4.27 4.21
N SER A 266 14.51 4.13 3.71
CA SER A 266 14.09 3.00 2.86
C SER A 266 14.61 3.10 1.42
N LEU A 267 15.09 4.27 0.95
CA LEU A 267 15.58 4.46 -0.43
C LEU A 267 16.79 3.57 -0.77
N GLY A 268 17.53 3.10 0.22
CA GLY A 268 18.66 2.20 0.04
C GLY A 268 18.27 0.73 -0.23
N ARG A 269 16.99 0.38 -0.10
CA ARG A 269 16.50 -0.98 -0.32
C ARG A 269 15.96 -1.16 -1.73
N PRO A 270 16.17 -2.34 -2.35
CA PRO A 270 15.55 -2.64 -3.64
C PRO A 270 14.01 -2.50 -3.56
N ASN A 271 13.44 -1.73 -4.48
CA ASN A 271 11.99 -1.57 -4.61
C ASN A 271 11.56 -1.91 -6.04
N TYR A 272 12.14 -3.00 -6.56
CA TYR A 272 11.88 -3.53 -7.89
C TYR A 272 12.17 -5.04 -7.91
N THR A 273 11.53 -5.74 -8.82
CA THR A 273 11.68 -7.17 -9.10
C THR A 273 11.85 -7.39 -10.61
N ASP A 274 11.75 -8.60 -11.10
CA ASP A 274 11.76 -8.89 -12.54
C ASP A 274 10.59 -8.18 -13.24
N ARG A 275 10.82 -7.70 -14.46
CA ARG A 275 9.79 -6.94 -15.22
C ARG A 275 8.55 -7.75 -15.54
N ASP A 276 8.73 -9.04 -15.77
CA ASP A 276 7.67 -10.00 -16.09
C ASP A 276 7.11 -10.73 -14.86
N ALA A 277 7.58 -10.39 -13.64
CA ALA A 277 7.14 -11.07 -12.41
C ALA A 277 5.62 -11.01 -12.21
N PHE A 278 5.00 -9.86 -12.49
CA PHE A 278 3.56 -9.70 -12.39
C PHE A 278 2.81 -10.56 -13.41
N GLU A 279 3.22 -10.50 -14.68
CA GLU A 279 2.60 -11.27 -15.77
C GLU A 279 2.75 -12.76 -15.55
N ARG A 280 3.96 -13.25 -15.18
CA ARG A 280 4.17 -14.66 -14.84
C ARG A 280 3.31 -15.13 -13.68
N ALA A 281 3.15 -14.28 -12.66
CA ALA A 281 2.37 -14.65 -11.48
C ALA A 281 0.87 -14.62 -11.72
N PHE A 282 0.35 -13.67 -12.49
CA PHE A 282 -1.08 -13.40 -12.60
C PHE A 282 -1.65 -13.52 -14.01
N GLY A 283 -0.81 -13.79 -15.05
CA GLY A 283 -1.27 -13.98 -16.43
C GLY A 283 -1.86 -12.71 -17.06
N VAL A 284 -1.48 -11.53 -16.55
CA VAL A 284 -1.94 -10.23 -17.04
C VAL A 284 -0.74 -9.31 -17.18
N GLU A 285 -0.61 -8.63 -18.31
CA GLU A 285 0.41 -7.61 -18.53
C GLU A 285 0.08 -6.37 -17.68
N PRO A 286 0.99 -5.90 -16.81
CA PRO A 286 0.73 -4.75 -15.97
C PRO A 286 0.73 -3.46 -16.78
N ARG A 287 -0.13 -2.51 -16.40
CA ARG A 287 -0.29 -1.22 -17.06
C ARG A 287 0.96 -0.35 -16.89
N PRO A 288 1.37 0.40 -17.92
CA PRO A 288 2.43 1.40 -17.78
C PRO A 288 2.03 2.53 -16.83
N LEU A 289 3.03 3.24 -16.28
CA LEU A 289 2.79 4.37 -15.39
C LEU A 289 1.95 5.45 -16.07
N ASP A 290 0.78 5.73 -15.51
CA ASP A 290 -0.07 6.85 -15.90
C ASP A 290 -0.38 7.75 -14.70
N LEU A 291 0.18 8.95 -14.71
CA LEU A 291 -0.03 9.98 -13.69
C LEU A 291 -1.01 11.08 -14.13
N SER A 292 -1.84 10.82 -15.13
CA SER A 292 -2.79 11.81 -15.68
C SER A 292 -3.75 12.40 -14.65
N TYR A 293 -4.10 11.65 -13.61
CA TYR A 293 -4.94 12.10 -12.48
C TYR A 293 -4.28 13.22 -11.63
N LEU A 294 -2.95 13.43 -11.76
CA LEU A 294 -2.25 14.54 -11.10
C LEU A 294 -2.33 15.87 -11.85
N ARG A 295 -2.89 15.90 -13.08
CA ARG A 295 -3.00 17.12 -13.87
C ARG A 295 -3.75 18.21 -13.12
N PRO A 296 -3.34 19.49 -13.23
CA PRO A 296 -4.14 20.60 -12.72
C PRO A 296 -5.53 20.56 -13.41
N ARG A 297 -6.57 20.65 -12.60
CA ARG A 297 -7.95 20.88 -13.08
C ARG A 297 -8.10 22.31 -13.51
#